data_41e548ad20e601e6dcafc84a36001586
#
_entry.id   41e548ad20e601e6dcafc84a36001586
#
_cell.length_a   1.000
_cell.length_b   1.000
_cell.length_c   1.000
_cell.angle_alpha   90.00
_cell.angle_beta   90.00
_cell.angle_gamma   90.00
#
_symmetry.space_group_name_H-M   'P 1'
#
loop_
_entity.id
_entity.type
_entity.pdbx_description
1 polymer ?
#
loop_
_entity_poly.entity_id
_entity_poly.type
_entity_poly.pdbx_seq_one_letter_code
_entity_poly.pdbx_strand_id
1 'polypeptide(L)'
;MPLPLTLNAGRLRQQDIERYWEDGFLFPMPAISPDAALEFRRQLEMIETEWTHKSLPQPLNTYKRVNAQCVMPLAYQIGADPGILNVVEGILGPDILI
;
A
#
# COMPACT_ATOMS: atom_id res chain seq x y z
N MET A 1 12.01 7.06 17.96
CA MET A 1 11.37 6.90 16.64
C MET A 1 11.42 8.20 15.87
N PRO A 2 11.94 8.22 14.65
CA PRO A 2 11.94 9.46 13.87
C PRO A 2 10.52 9.91 13.56
N LEU A 3 10.33 11.22 13.41
CA LEU A 3 9.05 11.78 13.04
C LEU A 3 8.76 11.48 11.55
N PRO A 4 7.48 11.27 11.18
CA PRO A 4 7.11 11.11 9.78
C PRO A 4 7.51 12.33 8.94
N LEU A 5 7.83 12.09 7.67
CA LEU A 5 8.09 13.16 6.72
C LEU A 5 6.87 14.07 6.56
N THR A 6 7.11 15.35 6.39
CA THR A 6 6.04 16.30 6.09
C THR A 6 5.80 16.31 4.59
N LEU A 7 4.58 15.92 4.17
CA LEU A 7 4.19 15.94 2.77
C LEU A 7 3.59 17.29 2.40
N ASN A 8 3.73 17.67 1.13
CA ASN A 8 3.10 18.85 0.58
C ASN A 8 1.83 18.43 -0.18
N ALA A 9 0.66 18.71 0.41
CA ALA A 9 -0.64 18.31 -0.13
C ALA A 9 -0.71 16.79 -0.44
N GLY A 10 -0.14 15.95 0.43
CA GLY A 10 -0.11 14.50 0.26
C GLY A 10 0.97 13.99 -0.69
N ARG A 11 1.86 14.84 -1.17
CA ARG A 11 2.92 14.50 -2.13
C ARG A 11 4.30 14.74 -1.53
N LEU A 12 5.30 14.03 -2.07
CA LEU A 12 6.69 14.24 -1.67
C LEU A 12 7.16 15.64 -2.09
N ARG A 13 7.95 16.27 -1.22
CA ARG A 13 8.68 17.48 -1.55
C ARG A 13 9.87 17.14 -2.45
N GLN A 14 10.34 18.10 -3.25
CA GLN A 14 11.48 17.87 -4.13
C GLN A 14 12.72 17.38 -3.38
N GLN A 15 12.98 17.92 -2.20
CA GLN A 15 14.10 17.53 -1.37
C GLN A 15 14.03 16.06 -0.92
N ASP A 16 12.81 15.54 -0.71
CA ASP A 16 12.59 14.15 -0.31
C ASP A 16 12.79 13.21 -1.50
N ILE A 17 12.40 13.62 -2.69
CA ILE A 17 12.63 12.85 -3.92
C ILE A 17 14.13 12.71 -4.18
N GLU A 18 14.87 13.81 -4.06
CA GLU A 18 16.33 13.81 -4.22
C GLU A 18 16.99 12.90 -3.19
N ARG A 19 16.51 12.96 -1.95
CA ARG A 19 17.00 12.11 -0.88
C ARG A 19 16.75 10.63 -1.14
N TYR A 20 15.59 10.29 -1.71
CA TYR A 20 15.30 8.91 -2.10
C TYR A 20 16.32 8.38 -3.11
N TRP A 21 16.62 9.17 -4.14
CA TRP A 21 17.58 8.75 -5.15
C TRP A 21 19.01 8.67 -4.63
N GLU A 22 19.34 9.45 -3.62
CA GLU A 22 20.65 9.40 -2.96
C GLU A 22 20.76 8.20 -2.01
N ASP A 23 19.75 7.99 -1.16
CA ASP A 23 19.79 7.01 -0.08
C ASP A 23 19.19 5.65 -0.47
N GLY A 24 18.33 5.60 -1.48
CA GLY A 24 17.63 4.39 -1.89
C GLY A 24 16.37 4.10 -1.11
N PHE A 25 15.99 4.92 -0.15
CA PHE A 25 14.76 4.77 0.64
C PHE A 25 14.33 6.10 1.26
N LEU A 26 13.07 6.15 1.69
CA LEU A 26 12.54 7.23 2.52
C LEU A 26 11.76 6.63 3.67
N PHE A 27 11.97 7.15 4.88
CA PHE A 27 11.34 6.62 6.09
C PHE A 27 11.41 7.63 7.23
N PRO A 28 10.37 7.71 8.10
CA PRO A 28 9.02 7.17 7.90
C PRO A 28 8.13 8.14 7.11
N MET A 29 7.04 7.61 6.54
CA MET A 29 6.12 8.37 5.71
C MET A 29 4.68 8.14 6.15
N PRO A 30 3.84 9.19 6.22
CA PRO A 30 2.41 8.98 6.40
C PRO A 30 1.82 8.43 5.10
N ALA A 31 1.04 7.35 5.20
CA ALA A 31 0.40 6.73 4.03
C ALA A 31 -1.12 6.70 4.17
N ILE A 32 -1.61 5.97 5.17
CA ILE A 32 -3.04 5.87 5.46
C ILE A 32 -3.27 6.19 6.94
N SER A 33 -4.49 6.62 7.27
CA SER A 33 -4.84 6.91 8.66
C SER A 33 -4.88 5.62 9.50
N PRO A 34 -4.67 5.72 10.83
CA PRO A 34 -4.85 4.55 11.70
C PRO A 34 -6.23 3.91 11.60
N ASP A 35 -7.28 4.71 11.43
CA ASP A 35 -8.64 4.21 11.27
C ASP A 35 -8.81 3.44 9.96
N ALA A 36 -8.24 3.93 8.86
CA ALA A 36 -8.25 3.24 7.58
C ALA A 36 -7.47 1.93 7.66
N ALA A 37 -6.32 1.93 8.31
CA ALA A 37 -5.51 0.73 8.50
C ALA A 37 -6.28 -0.33 9.31
N LEU A 38 -6.99 0.08 10.35
CA LEU A 38 -7.81 -0.81 11.16
C LEU A 38 -8.96 -1.41 10.36
N GLU A 39 -9.62 -0.61 9.52
CA GLU A 39 -10.69 -1.09 8.64
C GLU A 39 -10.17 -2.08 7.59
N PHE A 40 -9.03 -1.82 6.98
CA PHE A 40 -8.41 -2.77 6.06
C PHE A 40 -8.05 -4.08 6.74
N ARG A 41 -7.55 -4.02 7.97
CA ARG A 41 -7.27 -5.22 8.76
C ARG A 41 -8.53 -6.02 9.02
N ARG A 42 -9.60 -5.35 9.40
CA ARG A 42 -10.89 -6.00 9.65
C ARG A 42 -11.40 -6.71 8.39
N GLN A 43 -11.31 -6.06 7.24
CA GLN A 43 -11.70 -6.67 5.97
C GLN A 43 -10.83 -7.87 5.60
N LEU A 44 -9.53 -7.79 5.85
CA LEU A 44 -8.62 -8.92 5.61
C LEU A 44 -8.98 -10.11 6.50
N GLU A 45 -9.26 -9.87 7.77
CA GLU A 45 -9.67 -10.93 8.70
C GLU A 45 -10.99 -11.60 8.27
N MET A 46 -11.92 -10.82 7.72
CA MET A 46 -13.15 -11.38 7.13
C MET A 46 -12.84 -12.27 5.92
N ILE A 47 -11.96 -11.83 5.04
CA ILE A 47 -11.52 -12.63 3.88
C ILE A 47 -10.88 -13.94 4.35
N GLU A 48 -10.02 -13.88 5.35
CA GLU A 48 -9.37 -15.06 5.91
C GLU A 48 -10.38 -16.07 6.45
N THR A 49 -11.46 -15.59 7.06
CA THR A 49 -12.54 -16.44 7.56
C THR A 49 -13.41 -17.01 6.45
N GLU A 50 -13.84 -16.16 5.52
CA GLU A 50 -14.81 -16.53 4.48
C GLU A 50 -14.19 -17.37 3.36
N TRP A 51 -12.97 -17.02 2.93
CA TRP A 51 -12.34 -17.65 1.77
C TRP A 51 -11.73 -19.01 2.08
N THR A 52 -11.50 -19.33 3.34
CA THR A 52 -11.04 -20.68 3.72
C THR A 52 -12.08 -21.77 3.37
N HIS A 53 -13.36 -21.38 3.26
CA HIS A 53 -14.45 -22.29 2.92
C HIS A 53 -14.76 -22.32 1.42
N LYS A 54 -14.06 -21.52 0.62
CA LYS A 54 -14.26 -21.47 -0.84
C LYS A 54 -13.32 -22.45 -1.54
N SER A 55 -13.82 -23.03 -2.63
CA SER A 55 -13.01 -23.86 -3.51
C SER A 55 -12.13 -22.96 -4.38
N LEU A 56 -10.91 -22.69 -3.93
CA LEU A 56 -9.93 -21.93 -4.67
C LEU A 56 -8.96 -22.87 -5.40
N PRO A 57 -8.46 -22.48 -6.60
CA PRO A 57 -7.46 -23.29 -7.30
C PRO A 57 -6.18 -23.52 -6.50
N GLN A 58 -5.81 -22.59 -5.64
CA GLN A 58 -4.66 -22.65 -4.74
C GLN A 58 -5.08 -22.25 -3.34
N PRO A 59 -4.32 -22.66 -2.30
CA PRO A 59 -4.59 -22.18 -0.94
C PRO A 59 -4.56 -20.65 -0.85
N LEU A 60 -5.40 -20.09 0.02
CA LEU A 60 -5.49 -18.63 0.21
C LEU A 60 -4.13 -17.99 0.48
N ASN A 61 -3.27 -18.65 1.28
CA ASN A 61 -1.94 -18.12 1.58
C ASN A 61 -1.08 -17.89 0.34
N THR A 62 -1.26 -18.66 -0.73
CA THR A 62 -0.56 -18.46 -1.99
C THR A 62 -0.95 -17.11 -2.60
N TYR A 63 -2.25 -16.81 -2.62
CA TYR A 63 -2.73 -15.55 -3.17
C TYR A 63 -2.33 -14.34 -2.32
N LYS A 64 -2.23 -14.50 -1.01
CA LYS A 64 -1.78 -13.41 -0.13
C LYS A 64 -0.30 -13.05 -0.35
N ARG A 65 0.48 -13.96 -0.89
CA ARG A 65 1.93 -13.74 -1.11
C ARG A 65 2.28 -13.31 -2.52
N VAL A 66 1.50 -13.73 -3.50
CA VAL A 66 1.85 -13.53 -4.91
C VAL A 66 0.63 -12.97 -5.65
N ASN A 67 0.79 -11.79 -6.21
CA ASN A 67 -0.23 -11.14 -7.03
C ASN A 67 -1.60 -11.04 -6.34
N ALA A 68 -1.59 -10.72 -5.05
CA ALA A 68 -2.82 -10.59 -4.27
C ALA A 68 -3.82 -9.63 -4.90
N GLN A 69 -3.35 -8.55 -5.52
CA GLN A 69 -4.18 -7.54 -6.17
C GLN A 69 -4.97 -8.10 -7.36
N CYS A 70 -4.55 -9.21 -7.96
CA CYS A 70 -5.25 -9.83 -9.07
C CYS A 70 -6.41 -10.72 -8.63
N VAL A 71 -6.42 -11.12 -7.37
CA VAL A 71 -7.39 -12.09 -6.81
C VAL A 71 -8.27 -11.46 -5.75
N MET A 72 -7.68 -10.59 -4.90
CA MET A 72 -8.34 -9.99 -3.76
C MET A 72 -8.59 -8.50 -4.04
N PRO A 73 -9.85 -8.09 -4.23
CA PRO A 73 -10.16 -6.66 -4.43
C PRO A 73 -9.60 -5.76 -3.35
N LEU A 74 -9.56 -6.22 -2.10
CA LEU A 74 -8.99 -5.47 -0.99
C LEU A 74 -7.50 -5.14 -1.23
N ALA A 75 -6.72 -6.09 -1.73
CA ALA A 75 -5.29 -5.87 -1.99
C ALA A 75 -5.09 -4.81 -3.08
N TYR A 76 -5.88 -4.86 -4.15
CA TYR A 76 -5.87 -3.83 -5.17
C TYR A 76 -6.27 -2.47 -4.58
N GLN A 77 -7.31 -2.43 -3.78
CA GLN A 77 -7.81 -1.21 -3.15
C GLN A 77 -6.74 -0.53 -2.29
N ILE A 78 -5.98 -1.31 -1.52
CA ILE A 78 -4.88 -0.79 -0.71
C ILE A 78 -3.76 -0.27 -1.61
N GLY A 79 -3.34 -1.04 -2.60
CA GLY A 79 -2.29 -0.65 -3.54
C GLY A 79 -2.65 0.56 -4.38
N ALA A 80 -3.92 0.78 -4.65
CA ALA A 80 -4.43 1.92 -5.42
C ALA A 80 -4.88 3.09 -4.53
N ASP A 81 -4.65 3.04 -3.23
CA ASP A 81 -5.03 4.11 -2.32
C ASP A 81 -4.35 5.43 -2.71
N PRO A 82 -5.12 6.53 -2.87
CA PRO A 82 -4.54 7.82 -3.28
C PRO A 82 -3.45 8.33 -2.37
N GLY A 83 -3.55 8.07 -1.05
CA GLY A 83 -2.52 8.48 -0.10
C GLY A 83 -1.18 7.79 -0.35
N ILE A 84 -1.22 6.55 -0.83
CA ILE A 84 -0.03 5.79 -1.20
C ILE A 84 0.45 6.20 -2.59
N LEU A 85 -0.44 6.22 -3.58
CA LEU A 85 -0.08 6.53 -4.96
C LEU A 85 0.47 7.94 -5.14
N ASN A 86 -0.06 8.92 -4.43
CA ASN A 86 0.44 10.30 -4.52
C ASN A 86 1.91 10.41 -4.09
N VAL A 87 2.31 9.63 -3.11
CA VAL A 87 3.70 9.57 -2.65
C VAL A 87 4.57 8.84 -3.66
N VAL A 88 4.12 7.68 -4.12
CA VAL A 88 4.86 6.84 -5.08
C VAL A 88 5.04 7.57 -6.42
N GLU A 89 4.04 8.33 -6.85
CA GLU A 89 4.11 9.12 -8.08
C GLU A 89 5.30 10.10 -8.09
N GLY A 90 5.67 10.63 -6.93
CA GLY A 90 6.83 11.51 -6.82
C GLY A 90 8.14 10.85 -7.21
N ILE A 91 8.22 9.52 -7.09
CA ILE A 91 9.40 8.74 -7.46
C ILE A 91 9.27 8.14 -8.87
N LEU A 92 8.12 7.54 -9.18
CA LEU A 92 7.92 6.77 -10.40
C LEU A 92 7.26 7.55 -11.54
N GLY A 93 6.69 8.72 -11.26
CA GLY A 93 5.87 9.43 -12.22
C GLY A 93 4.42 8.91 -12.25
N PRO A 94 3.56 9.46 -13.13
CA PRO A 94 2.13 9.21 -13.10
C PRO A 94 1.70 7.83 -13.64
N ASP A 95 2.53 7.18 -14.44
CA ASP A 95 2.18 5.91 -15.08
C ASP A 95 2.63 4.73 -14.22
N ILE A 96 1.91 4.48 -13.13
CA ILE A 96 2.26 3.46 -12.15
C ILE A 96 1.56 2.15 -12.46
N LEU A 97 2.33 1.06 -12.49
CA LEU A 97 1.83 -0.31 -12.59
C LEU A 97 1.82 -0.96 -11.19
N ILE A 98 0.73 -1.63 -10.89
CA ILE A 98 0.57 -2.37 -9.62
C ILE A 98 0.71 -3.86 -9.89
#